data_ca01172cf0916ac52923ba5913e849d3
#
_entry.id   ca01172cf0916ac52923ba5913e849d3
#
_cell.length_a   1.000
_cell.length_b   1.000
_cell.length_c   1.000
_cell.angle_alpha   90.00
_cell.angle_beta   90.00
_cell.angle_gamma   90.00
#
_symmetry.space_group_name_H-M   'P 1'
#
loop_
_entity.id
_entity.type
_entity.pdbx_description
1 polymer ?
#
loop_
_entity_poly.entity_id
_entity_poly.type
_entity_poly.pdbx_seq_one_letter_code
_entity_poly.pdbx_strand_id
1 'polypeptide(L)'
;FQIKDKKLDDCFLLLKNGIKLKTPNYNLNIHSSASENYIQVYTPSTEKDCIAIEPLTAAPNCLNNNIGLQILNPDDAATVKWTIELNH
;
A
#
# COMPACT_ATOMS: atom_id res chain seq x y z
N PHE A 1 12.78 -5.85 6.27
CA PHE A 1 12.02 -6.87 5.52
C PHE A 1 12.61 -7.03 4.13
N GLN A 2 13.01 -8.23 3.80
CA GLN A 2 13.57 -8.55 2.48
C GLN A 2 12.60 -9.46 1.71
N ILE A 3 12.39 -9.15 0.44
CA ILE A 3 11.43 -9.87 -0.38
C ILE A 3 12.07 -11.13 -0.97
N LYS A 4 13.24 -11.00 -1.61
CA LYS A 4 13.96 -12.12 -2.25
C LYS A 4 13.00 -13.05 -3.03
N ASP A 5 12.99 -14.33 -2.70
CA ASP A 5 12.17 -15.34 -3.37
C ASP A 5 10.79 -15.55 -2.72
N LYS A 6 10.40 -14.63 -1.82
CA LYS A 6 9.11 -14.73 -1.17
C LYS A 6 7.97 -14.50 -2.15
N LYS A 7 6.94 -15.29 -2.02
CA LYS A 7 5.67 -15.08 -2.73
C LYS A 7 4.72 -14.39 -1.78
N LEU A 8 4.23 -13.23 -2.17
CA LEU A 8 3.40 -12.38 -1.33
C LEU A 8 2.06 -12.10 -2.02
N ASP A 9 1.01 -12.13 -1.23
CA ASP A 9 -0.31 -11.63 -1.57
C ASP A 9 -1.01 -11.29 -0.26
N ASP A 10 -0.48 -10.27 0.41
CA ASP A 10 -0.86 -9.95 1.78
C ASP A 10 -1.16 -8.47 1.93
N CYS A 11 -2.09 -8.17 2.83
CA CYS A 11 -2.40 -6.81 3.23
C CYS A 11 -1.76 -6.52 4.57
N PHE A 12 -1.13 -5.35 4.68
CA PHE A 12 -0.49 -4.89 5.90
C PHE A 12 -1.09 -3.56 6.34
N LEU A 13 -1.20 -3.37 7.64
CA LEU A 13 -1.46 -2.06 8.22
C LEU A 13 -0.10 -1.36 8.41
N LEU A 14 0.02 -0.15 7.88
CA LEU A 14 1.24 0.63 8.03
C LEU A 14 1.22 1.44 9.32
N LEU A 15 2.29 1.34 10.10
CA LEU A 15 2.46 2.12 11.33
C LEU A 15 2.92 3.55 11.06
N LYS A 16 3.40 3.82 9.85
CA LYS A 16 3.85 5.14 9.40
C LYS A 16 3.19 5.45 8.06
N ASN A 17 3.18 6.72 7.69
CA ASN A 17 2.54 7.17 6.45
C ASN A 17 3.41 6.96 5.21
N GLY A 18 4.45 6.15 5.28
CA GLY A 18 5.37 5.97 4.17
C GLY A 18 5.89 4.56 4.01
N ILE A 19 6.23 4.25 2.77
CA ILE A 19 6.84 2.99 2.37
C ILE A 19 8.12 3.29 1.62
N LYS A 20 9.16 2.51 1.90
CA LYS A 20 10.41 2.57 1.14
C LYS A 20 10.69 1.22 0.50
N LEU A 21 10.90 1.21 -0.80
CA LEU A 21 11.41 0.06 -1.52
C LEU A 21 12.85 0.35 -1.93
N LYS A 22 13.76 -0.51 -1.52
CA LYS A 22 15.19 -0.39 -1.88
C LYS A 22 15.56 -1.48 -2.86
N THR A 23 16.17 -1.08 -3.96
CA THR A 23 16.76 -1.99 -4.94
C THR A 23 18.22 -1.61 -5.16
N PRO A 24 19.03 -2.49 -5.79
CA PRO A 24 20.42 -2.12 -6.10
C PRO A 24 20.57 -0.90 -7.00
N ASN A 25 19.56 -0.57 -7.80
CA ASN A 25 19.63 0.48 -8.81
C ASN A 25 18.87 1.75 -8.46
N TYR A 26 17.87 1.66 -7.54
CA TYR A 26 17.05 2.82 -7.18
C TYR A 26 16.34 2.61 -5.86
N ASN A 27 15.81 3.69 -5.31
CA ASN A 27 14.94 3.68 -4.14
C ASN A 27 13.60 4.30 -4.52
N LEU A 28 12.52 3.67 -4.09
CA LEU A 28 11.17 4.18 -4.28
C LEU A 28 10.58 4.53 -2.92
N ASN A 29 10.07 5.76 -2.79
CA ASN A 29 9.38 6.22 -1.59
C ASN A 29 7.93 6.53 -1.94
N ILE A 30 7.00 6.03 -1.13
CA ILE A 30 5.58 6.30 -1.27
C ILE A 30 5.07 6.89 0.04
N HIS A 31 4.42 8.04 -0.03
CA HIS A 31 3.83 8.72 1.11
C HIS A 31 2.33 8.90 0.94
N SER A 32 1.61 8.81 2.07
CA SER A 32 0.16 8.99 2.12
C SER A 32 -0.21 10.11 3.08
N SER A 33 -1.26 10.85 2.74
CA SER A 33 -1.87 11.85 3.62
C SER A 33 -2.90 11.25 4.58
N ALA A 34 -3.27 9.98 4.42
CA ALA A 34 -4.29 9.34 5.25
C ALA A 34 -3.79 9.07 6.66
N SER A 35 -4.70 9.08 7.65
CA SER A 35 -4.40 8.76 9.05
C SER A 35 -4.19 7.27 9.26
N GLU A 36 -4.88 6.43 8.51
CA GLU A 36 -4.68 4.99 8.46
C GLU A 36 -4.32 4.57 7.05
N ASN A 37 -3.34 3.71 6.93
CA ASN A 37 -2.83 3.27 5.64
C ASN A 37 -2.71 1.76 5.62
N TYR A 38 -3.26 1.17 4.57
CA TYR A 38 -3.13 -0.26 4.29
C TYR A 38 -2.38 -0.42 2.99
N ILE A 39 -1.69 -1.52 2.87
CA ILE A 39 -0.94 -1.82 1.65
C ILE A 39 -1.12 -3.29 1.32
N GLN A 40 -1.48 -3.56 0.08
CA GLN A 40 -1.46 -4.90 -0.48
C GLN A 40 -0.17 -5.08 -1.24
N VAL A 41 0.57 -6.12 -0.93
CA VAL A 41 1.82 -6.46 -1.60
C VAL A 41 1.61 -7.79 -2.31
N TYR A 42 1.89 -7.80 -3.60
CA TYR A 42 1.70 -8.96 -4.46
C TYR A 42 2.92 -9.23 -5.33
N THR A 43 3.37 -10.48 -5.34
CA THR A 43 4.44 -10.91 -6.23
C THR A 43 3.85 -11.90 -7.25
N PRO A 44 3.74 -11.50 -8.54
CA PRO A 44 3.14 -12.38 -9.55
C PRO A 44 4.00 -13.62 -9.79
N SER A 45 3.34 -14.77 -9.98
CA SER A 45 4.03 -16.03 -10.25
C SER A 45 4.51 -16.14 -11.70
N THR A 46 3.93 -15.34 -12.59
CA THR A 46 4.20 -15.38 -14.03
C THR A 46 5.34 -14.48 -14.47
N GLU A 47 5.73 -13.53 -13.63
CA GLU A 47 6.80 -12.59 -13.93
C GLU A 47 7.83 -12.58 -12.81
N LYS A 48 9.11 -12.66 -13.18
CA LYS A 48 10.22 -12.55 -12.25
C LYS A 48 10.56 -11.08 -12.03
N ASP A 49 11.07 -10.78 -10.85
CA ASP A 49 11.57 -9.45 -10.49
C ASP A 49 10.49 -8.35 -10.56
N CYS A 50 9.25 -8.75 -10.37
CA CYS A 50 8.12 -7.83 -10.35
C CYS A 50 7.42 -7.88 -8.98
N ILE A 51 7.02 -6.72 -8.50
CA ILE A 51 6.24 -6.59 -7.27
C ILE A 51 5.18 -5.53 -7.48
N ALA A 52 3.96 -5.83 -7.07
CA ALA A 52 2.88 -4.85 -7.02
C ALA A 52 2.72 -4.36 -5.59
N ILE A 53 2.73 -3.04 -5.44
CA ILE A 53 2.50 -2.36 -4.17
C ILE A 53 1.24 -1.53 -4.35
N GLU A 54 0.17 -1.93 -3.68
CA GLU A 54 -1.15 -1.33 -3.86
C GLU A 54 -1.56 -0.57 -2.60
N PRO A 55 -1.47 0.78 -2.61
CA PRO A 55 -1.93 1.58 -1.48
C PRO A 55 -3.45 1.54 -1.36
N LEU A 56 -3.93 1.39 -0.13
CA LEU A 56 -5.36 1.26 0.17
C LEU A 56 -5.72 2.16 1.35
N THR A 57 -6.94 2.69 1.36
CA THR A 57 -7.49 3.43 2.50
C THR A 57 -8.22 2.54 3.48
N ALA A 58 -8.49 1.30 3.11
CA ALA A 58 -9.14 0.30 3.96
C ALA A 58 -8.63 -1.09 3.60
N ALA A 59 -8.81 -2.04 4.51
CA ALA A 59 -8.43 -3.42 4.26
C ALA A 59 -9.29 -4.06 3.16
N PRO A 60 -8.77 -5.03 2.41
CA PRO A 60 -9.60 -5.83 1.51
C PRO A 60 -10.80 -6.42 2.26
N ASN A 61 -11.93 -6.51 1.57
CA ASN A 61 -13.19 -7.01 2.14
C ASN A 61 -13.73 -6.15 3.30
N CYS A 62 -13.42 -4.85 3.31
CA CYS A 62 -13.81 -3.95 4.40
C CYS A 62 -15.33 -3.79 4.56
N LEU A 63 -16.12 -4.04 3.52
CA LEU A 63 -17.57 -4.00 3.61
C LEU A 63 -18.11 -5.11 4.53
N ASN A 64 -17.36 -6.19 4.70
CA ASN A 64 -17.74 -7.30 5.58
C ASN A 64 -17.01 -7.27 6.92
N ASN A 65 -15.74 -6.89 6.94
CA ASN A 65 -14.93 -6.92 8.16
C ASN A 65 -14.81 -5.58 8.88
N ASN A 66 -15.23 -4.48 8.25
CA ASN A 66 -15.19 -3.11 8.76
C ASN A 66 -13.77 -2.58 9.07
N ILE A 67 -12.72 -3.27 8.65
CA ILE A 67 -11.35 -2.83 8.92
C ILE A 67 -11.01 -1.64 8.02
N GLY A 68 -10.86 -0.46 8.61
CA GLY A 68 -10.57 0.78 7.89
C GLY A 68 -11.75 1.37 7.13
N LEU A 69 -12.94 0.76 7.22
CA LEU A 69 -14.11 1.26 6.51
C LEU A 69 -14.47 2.67 6.99
N GLN A 70 -14.63 3.58 6.03
CA GLN A 70 -15.11 4.94 6.27
C GLN A 70 -16.53 5.09 5.72
N ILE A 71 -17.39 5.70 6.52
CA ILE A 71 -18.77 5.97 6.12
C ILE A 71 -18.92 7.47 5.91
N LEU A 72 -19.31 7.86 4.70
CA LEU A 72 -19.57 9.26 4.38
C LEU A 72 -21.07 9.53 4.41
N ASN A 73 -21.45 10.58 5.13
CA ASN A 73 -22.81 11.09 5.09
C ASN A 73 -23.00 11.89 3.78
N PRO A 74 -24.25 12.18 3.38
CA PRO A 74 -24.48 13.08 2.24
C PRO A 74 -23.73 14.40 2.44
N ASP A 75 -23.11 14.91 1.37
CA ASP A 75 -22.30 16.13 1.34
C ASP A 75 -20.95 16.04 2.05
N ASP A 76 -20.62 14.91 2.68
CA ASP A 76 -19.27 14.67 3.20
C ASP A 76 -18.32 14.24 2.09
N ALA A 77 -17.05 14.58 2.24
CA ALA A 77 -16.00 14.17 1.32
C ALA A 77 -14.79 13.64 2.08
N ALA A 78 -14.15 12.63 1.52
CA ALA A 78 -12.84 12.14 2.00
C ALA A 78 -11.83 12.32 0.88
N THR A 79 -10.64 12.80 1.22
CA THR A 79 -9.55 13.01 0.26
C THR A 79 -8.29 12.34 0.77
N VAL A 80 -7.65 11.55 -0.09
CA VAL A 80 -6.36 10.94 0.19
C VAL A 80 -5.41 11.31 -0.92
N LYS A 81 -4.22 11.70 -0.55
CA LYS A 81 -3.16 12.04 -1.49
C LYS A 81 -1.99 11.09 -1.33
N TRP A 82 -1.56 10.49 -2.43
CA TRP A 82 -0.40 9.64 -2.49
C TRP A 82 0.71 10.35 -3.27
N THR A 83 1.92 10.28 -2.73
CA THR A 83 3.11 10.84 -3.40
C THR A 83 4.11 9.73 -3.62
N ILE A 84 4.59 9.60 -4.86
CA ILE A 84 5.58 8.61 -5.24
C ILE A 84 6.85 9.35 -5.66
N GLU A 85 7.96 8.99 -5.05
CA GLU A 85 9.26 9.59 -5.31
C GLU A 85 10.27 8.51 -5.67
N LEU A 86 10.93 8.69 -6.82
CA LEU A 86 11.95 7.77 -7.32
C LEU A 86 13.32 8.43 -7.22
N ASN A 87 14.24 7.77 -6.53
CA ASN A 87 15.63 8.23 -6.38
C ASN A 87 16.59 7.20 -6.97
N HIS A 88 17.51 7.67 -7.79
CA HIS A 88 18.55 6.84 -8.41
C HIS A 88 19.88 6.90 -7.65
#